data_151b878387fc703460bb1d3eb56a1099
#
_entry.id   151b878387fc703460bb1d3eb56a1099
#
_cell.length_a   1.000
_cell.length_b   1.000
_cell.length_c   1.000
_cell.angle_alpha   90.00
_cell.angle_beta   90.00
_cell.angle_gamma   90.00
#
_symmetry.space_group_name_H-M   'P 1'
#
loop_
_entity.id
_entity.type
_entity.pdbx_description
1 polymer ?
#
loop_
_entity_poly.entity_id
_entity_poly.type
_entity_poly.pdbx_seq_one_letter_code
_entity_poly.pdbx_strand_id
1 'polypeptide(L)'
;QNDGDCPIAVSNVKLTIAAAGASETAEFVPELSDYIVLLPGETGYIARWLGETTIPAGEAITLNASLTAEKRDERGARITVDNLYIADNYPSVTTLSGRLTCQEGRACAANMIFAGFYDENGRFIGAWYFSKNALFEGGDSKNFVVDMNDFPIAKLSEKAADVRGIGFGFDF
;
A
#
# COMPACT_ATOMS: atom_id res chain seq x y z
N GLN A 1 -2.75 10.15 -5.40
CA GLN A 1 -3.66 10.87 -4.51
C GLN A 1 -4.94 11.21 -5.25
N ASN A 2 -6.08 11.17 -4.56
CA ASN A 2 -7.35 11.68 -5.10
C ASN A 2 -7.46 13.17 -4.81
N ASP A 3 -7.14 14.00 -5.78
CA ASP A 3 -7.23 15.47 -5.68
C ASP A 3 -8.61 16.01 -6.13
N GLY A 4 -9.54 15.11 -6.49
CA GLY A 4 -10.91 15.45 -6.87
C GLY A 4 -11.81 15.72 -5.67
N ASP A 5 -13.05 16.04 -5.95
CA ASP A 5 -14.11 16.37 -4.98
C ASP A 5 -15.05 15.18 -4.66
N CYS A 6 -14.86 14.05 -5.28
CA CYS A 6 -15.68 12.86 -5.10
C CYS A 6 -14.84 11.59 -4.91
N PRO A 7 -15.40 10.53 -4.29
CA PRO A 7 -14.74 9.23 -4.20
C PRO A 7 -14.47 8.65 -5.59
N ILE A 8 -13.31 8.04 -5.76
CA ILE A 8 -12.91 7.36 -7.00
C ILE A 8 -12.51 5.90 -6.71
N ALA A 9 -12.98 4.99 -7.54
CA ALA A 9 -12.43 3.64 -7.62
C ALA A 9 -11.24 3.63 -8.58
N VAL A 10 -10.14 3.04 -8.14
CA VAL A 10 -8.91 2.91 -8.93
C VAL A 10 -8.79 1.47 -9.41
N SER A 11 -8.65 1.28 -10.72
CA SER A 11 -8.54 -0.03 -11.36
C SER A 11 -7.53 -0.04 -12.49
N ASN A 12 -7.27 -1.21 -13.06
CA ASN A 12 -6.40 -1.40 -14.23
C ASN A 12 -5.00 -0.75 -14.07
N VAL A 13 -4.44 -0.85 -12.88
CA VAL A 13 -3.13 -0.24 -12.61
C VAL A 13 -2.04 -1.04 -13.30
N LYS A 14 -1.29 -0.37 -14.16
CA LYS A 14 -0.12 -0.92 -14.84
C LYS A 14 1.10 -0.08 -14.52
N LEU A 15 2.17 -0.74 -14.10
CA LEU A 15 3.46 -0.15 -13.88
C LEU A 15 4.43 -0.71 -14.93
N THR A 16 5.03 0.17 -15.71
CA THR A 16 6.06 -0.21 -16.68
C THR A 16 7.39 0.40 -16.25
N ILE A 17 8.39 -0.44 -16.08
CA ILE A 17 9.76 -0.05 -15.79
C ILE A 17 10.57 -0.27 -17.05
N ALA A 18 11.29 0.73 -17.49
CA ALA A 18 12.16 0.67 -18.68
C ALA A 18 13.56 1.19 -18.36
N ALA A 19 14.58 0.49 -18.85
CA ALA A 19 15.98 0.91 -18.80
C ALA A 19 16.78 0.24 -19.91
N ALA A 20 17.73 0.96 -20.51
CA ALA A 20 18.71 0.43 -21.47
C ALA A 20 18.12 -0.45 -22.58
N GLY A 21 16.93 -0.13 -23.08
CA GLY A 21 16.27 -0.90 -24.14
C GLY A 21 15.47 -2.13 -23.66
N ALA A 22 15.47 -2.41 -22.38
CA ALA A 22 14.62 -3.39 -21.73
C ALA A 22 13.40 -2.74 -21.10
N SER A 23 12.27 -3.42 -21.07
CA SER A 23 11.08 -2.95 -20.34
C SER A 23 10.34 -4.12 -19.71
N GLU A 24 9.84 -3.90 -18.52
CA GLU A 24 9.00 -4.86 -17.82
C GLU A 24 7.70 -4.18 -17.39
N THR A 25 6.59 -4.89 -17.50
CA THR A 25 5.28 -4.37 -17.12
C THR A 25 4.69 -5.28 -16.04
N ALA A 26 4.31 -4.67 -14.93
CA ALA A 26 3.53 -5.32 -13.89
C ALA A 26 2.10 -4.77 -13.92
N GLU A 27 1.13 -5.68 -13.97
CA GLU A 27 -0.28 -5.35 -13.82
C GLU A 27 -0.72 -5.64 -12.37
N PHE A 28 -1.47 -4.73 -11.80
CA PHE A 28 -2.12 -4.98 -10.53
C PHE A 28 -3.34 -5.86 -10.78
N VAL A 29 -3.47 -6.95 -10.00
CA VAL A 29 -4.51 -7.95 -10.23
C VAL A 29 -5.90 -7.32 -10.15
N PRO A 30 -6.76 -7.49 -11.16
CA PRO A 30 -8.09 -6.87 -11.22
C PRO A 30 -8.99 -7.13 -10.01
N GLU A 31 -8.87 -8.30 -9.40
CA GLU A 31 -9.66 -8.71 -8.22
C GLU A 31 -9.50 -7.78 -7.01
N LEU A 32 -8.40 -7.05 -6.93
CA LEU A 32 -8.15 -6.09 -5.85
C LEU A 32 -8.59 -4.67 -6.22
N SER A 33 -8.74 -4.38 -7.51
CA SER A 33 -9.03 -3.03 -7.99
C SER A 33 -10.44 -2.56 -7.68
N ASP A 34 -11.40 -3.46 -7.58
CA ASP A 34 -12.79 -3.11 -7.26
C ASP A 34 -12.97 -2.57 -5.83
N TYR A 35 -11.94 -2.74 -4.99
CA TYR A 35 -11.98 -2.40 -3.58
C TYR A 35 -11.13 -1.19 -3.21
N ILE A 36 -10.28 -0.69 -4.12
CA ILE A 36 -9.47 0.49 -3.86
C ILE A 36 -10.30 1.73 -4.19
N VAL A 37 -11.05 2.22 -3.22
CA VAL A 37 -11.81 3.46 -3.34
C VAL A 37 -11.15 4.53 -2.48
N LEU A 38 -10.66 5.58 -3.12
CA LEU A 38 -10.05 6.73 -2.46
C LEU A 38 -11.07 7.86 -2.30
N LEU A 39 -11.21 8.36 -1.07
CA LEU A 39 -11.96 9.58 -0.82
C LEU A 39 -11.14 10.82 -1.24
N PRO A 40 -11.78 11.99 -1.41
CA PRO A 40 -11.09 13.25 -1.62
C PRO A 40 -9.97 13.48 -0.61
N GLY A 41 -8.77 13.82 -1.09
CA GLY A 41 -7.56 14.02 -0.28
C GLY A 41 -6.81 12.75 0.12
N GLU A 42 -7.38 11.55 -0.06
CA GLU A 42 -6.70 10.30 0.31
C GLU A 42 -5.60 9.92 -0.67
N THR A 43 -4.51 9.38 -0.14
CA THR A 43 -3.41 8.81 -0.91
C THR A 43 -3.46 7.28 -0.81
N GLY A 44 -3.57 6.60 -1.94
CA GLY A 44 -3.40 5.16 -2.04
C GLY A 44 -1.98 4.80 -2.43
N TYR A 45 -1.56 3.60 -2.06
CA TYR A 45 -0.26 3.07 -2.41
C TYR A 45 -0.42 1.79 -3.22
N ILE A 46 0.51 1.56 -4.12
CA ILE A 46 0.59 0.34 -4.90
C ILE A 46 2.00 -0.20 -4.73
N ALA A 47 2.09 -1.44 -4.31
CA ALA A 47 3.35 -2.15 -4.20
C ALA A 47 3.25 -3.45 -4.98
N ARG A 48 4.24 -3.75 -5.81
CA ARG A 48 4.33 -4.97 -6.56
C ARG A 48 5.76 -5.49 -6.52
N TRP A 49 5.91 -6.73 -6.15
CA TRP A 49 7.16 -7.44 -6.32
C TRP A 49 7.23 -8.02 -7.73
N LEU A 50 8.28 -7.70 -8.47
CA LEU A 50 8.48 -8.19 -9.84
C LEU A 50 9.29 -9.48 -9.90
N GLY A 51 9.87 -9.92 -8.78
CA GLY A 51 10.79 -11.04 -8.77
C GLY A 51 12.15 -10.68 -9.37
N GLU A 52 12.74 -11.58 -10.13
CA GLU A 52 13.96 -11.31 -10.88
C GLU A 52 13.63 -10.38 -12.05
N THR A 53 14.40 -9.31 -12.19
CA THR A 53 14.27 -8.35 -13.28
C THR A 53 15.38 -8.54 -14.31
N THR A 54 15.06 -8.33 -15.59
CA THR A 54 16.03 -8.29 -16.68
C THR A 54 16.75 -6.93 -16.78
N ILE A 55 16.33 -5.96 -15.98
CA ILE A 55 16.93 -4.61 -15.95
C ILE A 55 18.27 -4.68 -15.22
N PRO A 56 19.38 -4.28 -15.87
CA PRO A 56 20.70 -4.30 -15.25
C PRO A 56 20.77 -3.39 -14.02
N ALA A 57 21.46 -3.83 -12.99
CA ALA A 57 21.67 -3.04 -11.79
C ALA A 57 22.49 -1.76 -12.11
N GLY A 58 22.06 -0.64 -11.54
CA GLY A 58 22.74 0.65 -11.69
C GLY A 58 22.34 1.45 -12.92
N GLU A 59 21.50 0.93 -13.79
CA GLU A 59 20.93 1.69 -14.91
C GLU A 59 19.89 2.71 -14.44
N ALA A 60 19.81 3.83 -15.15
CA ALA A 60 18.74 4.79 -14.97
C ALA A 60 17.41 4.20 -15.45
N ILE A 61 16.42 4.14 -14.57
CA ILE A 61 15.10 3.60 -14.88
C ILE A 61 14.10 4.71 -15.18
N THR A 62 13.19 4.43 -16.09
CA THR A 62 11.96 5.22 -16.30
C THR A 62 10.78 4.41 -15.78
N LEU A 63 10.01 5.00 -14.89
CA LEU A 63 8.79 4.41 -14.38
C LEU A 63 7.59 5.11 -15.02
N ASN A 64 6.77 4.35 -15.73
CA ASN A 64 5.48 4.81 -16.23
C ASN A 64 4.36 4.09 -15.49
N ALA A 65 3.34 4.83 -15.08
CA ALA A 65 2.16 4.28 -14.47
C ALA A 65 0.92 4.69 -15.27
N SER A 66 0.02 3.76 -15.47
CA SER A 66 -1.32 4.03 -15.97
C SER A 66 -2.37 3.39 -15.08
N LEU A 67 -3.52 4.01 -14.96
CA LEU A 67 -4.64 3.51 -14.16
C LEU A 67 -5.95 4.01 -14.76
N THR A 68 -7.04 3.34 -14.37
CA THR A 68 -8.40 3.83 -14.59
C THR A 68 -8.94 4.36 -13.27
N ALA A 69 -9.55 5.54 -13.30
CA ALA A 69 -10.23 6.13 -12.15
C ALA A 69 -11.69 6.37 -12.52
N GLU A 70 -12.61 5.80 -11.74
CA GLU A 70 -14.05 5.94 -11.95
C GLU A 70 -14.71 6.49 -10.69
N LYS A 71 -15.68 7.38 -10.85
CA LYS A 71 -16.47 7.90 -9.75
C LYS A 71 -17.23 6.76 -9.06
N ARG A 72 -17.20 6.74 -7.73
CA ARG A 72 -17.97 5.82 -6.88
C ARG A 72 -18.70 6.60 -5.80
N ASP A 73 -19.93 6.21 -5.53
CA ASP A 73 -20.75 6.88 -4.52
C ASP A 73 -20.48 6.34 -3.10
N GLU A 74 -20.09 5.08 -2.99
CA GLU A 74 -19.84 4.44 -1.72
C GLU A 74 -18.50 3.67 -1.70
N ARG A 75 -17.90 3.63 -0.53
CA ARG A 75 -16.77 2.79 -0.17
C ARG A 75 -17.24 1.69 0.77
N GLY A 76 -16.69 0.49 0.65
CA GLY A 76 -16.82 -0.57 1.65
C GLY A 76 -16.30 -0.16 3.03
N ALA A 77 -16.25 -1.08 3.97
CA ALA A 77 -15.79 -0.80 5.33
C ALA A 77 -14.41 -0.14 5.34
N ARG A 78 -14.28 0.95 6.07
CA ARG A 78 -13.01 1.67 6.23
C ARG A 78 -12.20 1.05 7.35
N ILE A 79 -10.93 0.85 7.08
CA ILE A 79 -9.92 0.53 8.08
C ILE A 79 -8.99 1.73 8.23
N THR A 80 -9.04 2.34 9.38
CA THR A 80 -8.04 3.34 9.75
C THR A 80 -6.76 2.62 10.15
N VAL A 81 -5.62 3.09 9.65
CA VAL A 81 -4.30 2.55 9.94
C VAL A 81 -3.48 3.64 10.61
N ASP A 82 -3.16 3.44 11.86
CA ASP A 82 -2.45 4.42 12.67
C ASP A 82 -1.34 3.81 13.53
N ASN A 83 -0.59 4.66 14.24
CA ASN A 83 0.51 4.27 15.12
C ASN A 83 1.54 3.36 14.42
N LEU A 84 1.84 3.68 13.16
CA LEU A 84 2.77 2.91 12.36
C LEU A 84 4.20 3.08 12.86
N TYR A 85 4.91 1.97 13.00
CA TYR A 85 6.29 1.93 13.46
C TYR A 85 7.06 0.86 12.71
N ILE A 86 8.29 1.20 12.30
CA ILE A 86 9.24 0.30 11.65
C ILE A 86 10.34 -0.04 12.62
N ALA A 87 10.68 -1.32 12.71
CA ALA A 87 11.84 -1.79 13.44
C ALA A 87 12.68 -2.73 12.57
N ASP A 88 13.96 -2.46 12.50
CA ASP A 88 14.93 -3.39 11.91
C ASP A 88 15.51 -4.26 13.03
N ASN A 89 15.10 -5.52 13.06
CA ASN A 89 15.54 -6.48 14.05
C ASN A 89 16.71 -7.32 13.51
N TYR A 90 17.73 -7.49 14.33
CA TYR A 90 18.86 -8.36 13.98
C TYR A 90 18.44 -9.84 14.01
N PRO A 91 18.88 -10.71 13.06
CA PRO A 91 19.91 -10.44 12.04
C PRO A 91 19.42 -9.83 10.74
N SER A 92 18.12 -9.74 10.44
CA SER A 92 17.70 -9.12 9.17
C SER A 92 16.20 -9.07 8.91
N VAL A 93 15.39 -8.99 9.93
CA VAL A 93 13.92 -8.86 9.72
C VAL A 93 13.49 -7.44 9.98
N THR A 94 13.05 -6.74 8.95
CA THR A 94 12.33 -5.49 9.11
C THR A 94 10.87 -5.80 9.43
N THR A 95 10.34 -5.22 10.48
CA THR A 95 8.94 -5.36 10.88
C THR A 95 8.20 -4.05 10.76
N LEU A 96 6.94 -4.11 10.34
CA LEU A 96 5.99 -3.01 10.40
C LEU A 96 4.93 -3.37 11.45
N SER A 97 4.75 -2.48 12.40
CA SER A 97 3.69 -2.59 13.41
C SER A 97 2.77 -1.38 13.38
N GLY A 98 1.58 -1.54 13.92
CA GLY A 98 0.61 -0.47 13.98
C GLY A 98 -0.73 -0.93 14.54
N ARG A 99 -1.74 -0.10 14.38
CA ARG A 99 -3.10 -0.37 14.81
C ARG A 99 -4.06 -0.22 13.63
N LEU A 100 -4.99 -1.16 13.52
CA LEU A 100 -6.11 -1.15 12.59
C LEU A 100 -7.38 -0.87 13.38
N THR A 101 -8.20 0.05 12.91
CA THR A 101 -9.51 0.35 13.51
C THR A 101 -10.59 0.27 12.42
N CYS A 102 -11.60 -0.59 12.62
CA CYS A 102 -12.74 -0.67 11.72
C CYS A 102 -13.69 0.50 11.99
N GLN A 103 -14.28 1.06 10.93
CA GLN A 103 -15.25 2.13 11.06
C GLN A 103 -16.46 1.68 11.90
N GLU A 104 -16.97 2.55 12.77
CA GLU A 104 -18.15 2.29 13.55
C GLU A 104 -19.38 1.93 12.70
N GLY A 105 -20.18 0.99 13.19
CA GLY A 105 -21.41 0.56 12.56
C GLY A 105 -21.25 -0.40 11.37
N ARG A 106 -20.03 -0.81 11.04
CA ARG A 106 -19.77 -1.80 9.98
C ARG A 106 -18.82 -2.88 10.48
N ALA A 107 -19.14 -4.12 10.18
CA ALA A 107 -18.20 -5.22 10.33
C ALA A 107 -17.39 -5.37 9.04
N CYS A 108 -16.13 -5.76 9.15
CA CYS A 108 -15.32 -6.09 7.99
C CYS A 108 -14.44 -7.31 8.28
N ALA A 109 -14.30 -8.14 7.29
CA ALA A 109 -13.35 -9.23 7.31
C ALA A 109 -12.43 -9.09 6.10
N ALA A 110 -11.32 -9.79 6.10
CA ALA A 110 -10.30 -9.67 5.05
C ALA A 110 -9.90 -8.19 4.78
N ASN A 111 -8.78 -7.82 5.28
CA ASN A 111 -8.31 -6.44 5.21
C ASN A 111 -7.07 -6.36 4.35
N MET A 112 -7.09 -5.43 3.42
CA MET A 112 -5.90 -5.07 2.65
C MET A 112 -5.35 -3.75 3.16
N ILE A 113 -4.12 -3.79 3.62
CA ILE A 113 -3.44 -2.67 4.22
C ILE A 113 -2.23 -2.31 3.37
N PHE A 114 -2.09 -1.03 3.08
CA PHE A 114 -0.95 -0.46 2.40
C PHE A 114 -0.25 0.54 3.31
N ALA A 115 1.07 0.51 3.30
CA ALA A 115 1.91 1.47 3.99
C ALA A 115 2.87 2.13 2.99
N GLY A 116 2.92 3.45 2.98
CA GLY A 116 3.88 4.23 2.21
C GLY A 116 4.95 4.81 3.12
N PHE A 117 6.19 4.77 2.67
CA PHE A 117 7.37 5.21 3.41
C PHE A 117 7.93 6.50 2.80
N TYR A 118 8.31 7.44 3.65
CA TYR A 118 8.80 8.74 3.25
C TYR A 118 10.09 9.06 3.99
N ASP A 119 11.06 9.66 3.30
CA ASP A 119 12.32 10.12 3.89
C ASP A 119 12.12 11.42 4.71
N GLU A 120 13.19 11.90 5.31
CA GLU A 120 13.21 13.15 6.10
C GLU A 120 12.81 14.40 5.33
N ASN A 121 12.90 14.37 3.99
CA ASN A 121 12.49 15.45 3.10
C ASN A 121 11.05 15.30 2.62
N GLY A 122 10.30 14.30 3.14
CA GLY A 122 8.94 13.97 2.72
C GLY A 122 8.85 13.32 1.34
N ARG A 123 9.96 12.84 0.79
CA ARG A 123 10.00 12.17 -0.50
C ARG A 123 9.59 10.70 -0.33
N PHE A 124 8.66 10.23 -1.15
CA PHE A 124 8.25 8.83 -1.18
C PHE A 124 9.42 7.93 -1.58
N ILE A 125 9.71 6.91 -0.76
CA ILE A 125 10.81 5.97 -0.96
C ILE A 125 10.36 4.53 -1.18
N GLY A 126 9.10 4.22 -0.95
CA GLY A 126 8.56 2.89 -1.22
C GLY A 126 7.23 2.64 -0.54
N ALA A 127 6.62 1.51 -0.86
CA ALA A 127 5.39 1.04 -0.23
C ALA A 127 5.43 -0.46 0.01
N TRP A 128 4.67 -0.89 1.00
CA TRP A 128 4.43 -2.29 1.30
C TRP A 128 2.94 -2.56 1.40
N TYR A 129 2.51 -3.77 1.09
CA TYR A 129 1.14 -4.18 1.36
C TYR A 129 1.10 -5.54 2.05
N PHE A 130 0.10 -5.74 2.86
CA PHE A 130 -0.20 -7.03 3.47
C PHE A 130 -1.70 -7.20 3.65
N SER A 131 -2.11 -8.44 3.74
CA SER A 131 -3.48 -8.81 4.04
C SER A 131 -3.55 -9.37 5.45
N LYS A 132 -4.51 -8.91 6.25
CA LYS A 132 -4.79 -9.48 7.55
C LYS A 132 -6.24 -9.97 7.57
N ASN A 133 -6.38 -11.28 7.42
CA ASN A 133 -7.70 -11.93 7.55
C ASN A 133 -8.12 -11.91 9.02
N ALA A 134 -8.71 -10.82 9.44
CA ALA A 134 -9.23 -10.65 10.79
C ALA A 134 -10.63 -10.07 10.71
N LEU A 135 -11.57 -10.77 11.33
CA LEU A 135 -12.91 -10.22 11.52
C LEU A 135 -12.83 -9.05 12.51
N PHE A 136 -13.38 -7.91 12.12
CA PHE A 136 -13.59 -6.76 12.98
C PHE A 136 -15.06 -6.46 13.06
N GLU A 137 -15.54 -6.22 14.26
CA GLU A 137 -16.82 -5.54 14.45
C GLU A 137 -16.61 -4.03 14.36
N GLY A 138 -17.68 -3.29 14.05
CA GLY A 138 -17.57 -1.83 13.91
C GLY A 138 -17.09 -1.17 15.20
N GLY A 139 -16.07 -0.35 15.09
CA GLY A 139 -15.39 0.31 16.20
C GLY A 139 -14.24 -0.48 16.82
N ASP A 140 -14.07 -1.77 16.46
CA ASP A 140 -12.97 -2.58 16.96
C ASP A 140 -11.60 -2.08 16.50
N SER A 141 -10.63 -2.15 17.41
CA SER A 141 -9.23 -1.87 17.09
C SER A 141 -8.36 -3.08 17.41
N LYS A 142 -7.42 -3.38 16.52
CA LYS A 142 -6.45 -4.48 16.69
C LYS A 142 -5.05 -4.03 16.32
N ASN A 143 -4.10 -4.34 17.18
CA ASN A 143 -2.69 -4.14 16.85
C ASN A 143 -2.21 -5.24 15.90
N PHE A 144 -1.25 -4.90 15.08
CA PHE A 144 -0.58 -5.83 14.18
C PHE A 144 0.92 -5.68 14.23
N VAL A 145 1.60 -6.76 13.90
CA VAL A 145 3.02 -6.79 13.55
C VAL A 145 3.15 -7.70 12.34
N VAL A 146 3.84 -7.25 11.30
CA VAL A 146 4.10 -8.02 10.09
C VAL A 146 5.58 -7.96 9.74
N ASP A 147 6.12 -9.07 9.29
CA ASP A 147 7.48 -9.18 8.81
C ASP A 147 7.54 -8.72 7.35
N MET A 148 8.50 -7.86 7.05
CA MET A 148 8.74 -7.33 5.71
C MET A 148 9.99 -7.98 5.10
N ASN A 149 10.07 -9.31 5.18
CA ASN A 149 11.28 -10.08 4.86
C ASN A 149 11.86 -9.83 3.46
N ASP A 150 10.99 -9.55 2.49
CA ASP A 150 11.36 -9.35 1.09
C ASP A 150 11.37 -7.87 0.68
N PHE A 151 11.32 -6.96 1.66
CA PHE A 151 11.32 -5.54 1.32
C PHE A 151 12.73 -5.11 0.87
N PRO A 152 12.86 -4.49 -0.32
CA PRO A 152 14.18 -4.32 -0.95
C PRO A 152 15.04 -3.23 -0.32
N ILE A 153 14.50 -2.43 0.60
CA ILE A 153 15.25 -1.34 1.24
C ILE A 153 15.81 -1.84 2.57
N ALA A 154 17.11 -2.12 2.58
CA ALA A 154 17.80 -2.45 3.81
C ALA A 154 17.81 -1.25 4.78
N LYS A 155 17.68 -1.53 6.09
CA LYS A 155 17.65 -0.52 7.16
C LYS A 155 16.57 0.53 6.93
N LEU A 156 15.36 0.06 6.70
CA LEU A 156 14.23 0.95 6.39
C LEU A 156 13.95 1.92 7.54
N SER A 157 14.11 1.50 8.79
CA SER A 157 13.91 2.35 9.98
C SER A 157 14.86 3.55 10.06
N GLU A 158 16.05 3.44 9.45
CA GLU A 158 17.02 4.55 9.37
C GLU A 158 16.68 5.51 8.21
N LYS A 159 15.89 5.08 7.22
CA LYS A 159 15.63 5.83 5.98
C LYS A 159 14.23 6.44 5.94
N ALA A 160 13.26 5.80 6.56
CA ALA A 160 11.88 6.26 6.61
C ALA A 160 11.67 7.12 7.85
N ALA A 161 11.51 8.41 7.65
CA ALA A 161 11.19 9.36 8.71
C ALA A 161 9.68 9.43 9.00
N ASP A 162 8.84 9.06 8.02
CA ASP A 162 7.39 9.05 8.15
C ASP A 162 6.80 7.81 7.45
N VAL A 163 5.74 7.25 8.05
CA VAL A 163 5.00 6.10 7.53
C VAL A 163 3.53 6.42 7.54
N ARG A 164 2.89 6.28 6.39
CA ARG A 164 1.45 6.55 6.24
C ARG A 164 0.74 5.30 5.77
N GLY A 165 -0.38 4.99 6.38
CA GLY A 165 -1.16 3.80 6.08
C GLY A 165 -2.54 4.11 5.53
N ILE A 166 -3.05 3.21 4.69
CA ILE A 166 -4.44 3.17 4.26
C ILE A 166 -4.92 1.72 4.27
N GLY A 167 -6.11 1.49 4.78
CA GLY A 167 -6.72 0.16 4.88
C GLY A 167 -8.06 0.08 4.18
N PHE A 168 -8.28 -1.05 3.53
CA PHE A 168 -9.54 -1.39 2.88
C PHE A 168 -10.08 -2.66 3.52
N GLY A 169 -11.33 -2.60 3.98
CA GLY A 169 -12.05 -3.76 4.49
C GLY A 169 -13.10 -4.22 3.48
N PHE A 170 -13.39 -5.50 3.53
CA PHE A 170 -14.44 -6.10 2.71
C PHE A 170 -15.63 -6.41 3.63
N ASP A 171 -16.81 -5.96 3.22
CA ASP A 171 -18.07 -6.39 3.84
C ASP A 171 -18.34 -7.86 3.48
N PHE A 172 -18.95 -8.61 4.38
CA PHE A 172 -19.53 -9.94 4.11
C PHE A 172 -20.99 -9.83 3.79
#